data_532b934a7ae7c9c0419445511e92510d
#
_entry.id   532b934a7ae7c9c0419445511e92510d
#
_cell.length_a   1.000
_cell.length_b   1.000
_cell.length_c   1.000
_cell.angle_alpha   90.00
_cell.angle_beta   90.00
_cell.angle_gamma   90.00
#
_symmetry.space_group_name_H-M   'P 1'
#
loop_
_entity.id
_entity.type
_entity.pdbx_description
1 polymer ?
#
loop_
_entity_poly.entity_id
_entity_poly.type
_entity_poly.pdbx_seq_one_letter_code
_entity_poly.pdbx_strand_id
1 'polypeptide(L)'
;MAADLREIALFDFISHETMHLPFNEEYLRVLRVAFPSDRIVFRARAGHVANLKPRVADLGGIDFEACEPFTPPFGLSSHNPLGGWLAAQNCRRTMEGAVQGRPLRLAALLGVDGNLYAAVGRQWSKVSSAPLHMILHGQLGDAMIWRSRNPIARATDLASQIHHSLPASVKLLALELGVKEAIAELAPNNRSVVTLEHPILVSEWSEESPPAGDGKLKVAFLGNARRSKGFEVFANLARSSERDDLQFESIGVAAPDTDHLDVSMLARRPSRTAMSRRDYLDAVRAIDLVCLPLHSRAYDFTASGTFADAVSALKPLIAFRNRTFDAIVAKYGPVGWLVESEAELFYLVSTLDRDAFLAARPEWVANLRAIREARRPEMLAAGYSTLVGR
;
A
#
# COMPACT_ATOMS: atom_id res chain seq x y z
N MET A 1 -24.33 -2.22 32.91
CA MET A 1 -23.17 -3.09 32.67
C MET A 1 -22.10 -2.21 32.03
N ALA A 2 -20.96 -1.96 32.69
CA ALA A 2 -19.84 -1.31 32.04
C ALA A 2 -19.37 -2.25 30.90
N ALA A 3 -19.35 -1.74 29.68
CA ALA A 3 -18.78 -2.48 28.59
C ALA A 3 -17.32 -2.81 28.96
N ASP A 4 -16.95 -4.09 28.83
CA ASP A 4 -15.60 -4.58 29.10
C ASP A 4 -14.67 -3.95 28.05
N LEU A 5 -14.10 -2.77 28.39
CA LEU A 5 -13.23 -1.99 27.51
C LEU A 5 -12.00 -2.83 27.19
N ARG A 6 -11.90 -3.24 25.93
CA ARG A 6 -10.75 -4.00 25.42
C ARG A 6 -9.79 -3.09 24.68
N GLU A 7 -8.54 -3.52 24.63
CA GLU A 7 -7.51 -2.79 23.88
C GLU A 7 -7.34 -3.39 22.48
N ILE A 8 -7.17 -2.50 21.48
CA ILE A 8 -6.65 -2.82 20.16
C ILE A 8 -5.21 -2.32 20.13
N ALA A 9 -4.25 -3.22 20.04
CA ALA A 9 -2.83 -2.92 20.06
C ALA A 9 -2.25 -2.93 18.65
N LEU A 10 -1.83 -1.76 18.13
CA LEU A 10 -1.25 -1.60 16.82
C LEU A 10 0.26 -1.37 16.91
N PHE A 11 1.00 -2.03 16.04
CA PHE A 11 2.46 -1.96 15.98
C PHE A 11 2.92 -1.69 14.55
N ASP A 12 3.62 -0.60 14.34
CA ASP A 12 4.29 -0.27 13.08
C ASP A 12 5.80 -0.09 13.31
N PHE A 13 6.54 -1.18 13.11
CA PHE A 13 7.99 -1.18 13.27
C PHE A 13 8.74 -0.80 11.97
N ILE A 14 8.03 -0.74 10.85
CA ILE A 14 8.61 -0.56 9.51
C ILE A 14 8.54 0.89 9.08
N SER A 15 7.40 1.54 9.26
CA SER A 15 7.17 2.90 8.79
C SER A 15 8.00 3.94 9.54
N HIS A 16 8.54 4.88 8.79
CA HIS A 16 9.25 6.03 9.32
C HIS A 16 8.72 7.30 8.64
N GLU A 17 8.79 8.42 9.34
CA GLU A 17 8.32 9.72 8.86
C GLU A 17 6.91 9.64 8.22
N THR A 18 6.82 9.88 6.92
CA THR A 18 5.57 9.92 6.15
C THR A 18 5.22 8.61 5.43
N MET A 19 6.02 7.57 5.61
CA MET A 19 5.77 6.26 4.98
C MET A 19 4.45 5.66 5.45
N HIS A 20 3.60 5.21 4.54
CA HIS A 20 2.28 4.61 4.80
C HIS A 20 1.30 5.49 5.60
N LEU A 21 1.55 6.80 5.76
CA LEU A 21 0.66 7.69 6.52
C LEU A 21 -0.81 7.63 6.06
N PRO A 22 -1.13 7.73 4.75
CA PRO A 22 -2.53 7.67 4.30
C PRO A 22 -3.20 6.34 4.65
N PHE A 23 -2.47 5.22 4.54
CA PHE A 23 -2.98 3.92 4.94
C PHE A 23 -3.25 3.85 6.44
N ASN A 24 -2.28 4.23 7.27
CA ASN A 24 -2.39 4.16 8.73
C ASN A 24 -3.50 5.06 9.26
N GLU A 25 -3.69 6.25 8.66
CA GLU A 25 -4.80 7.14 8.98
C GLU A 25 -6.14 6.48 8.71
N GLU A 26 -6.38 5.98 7.50
CA GLU A 26 -7.65 5.36 7.15
C GLU A 26 -7.88 4.02 7.87
N TYR A 27 -6.82 3.26 8.12
CA TYR A 27 -6.94 2.03 8.90
C TYR A 27 -7.37 2.29 10.35
N LEU A 28 -6.88 3.37 10.97
CA LEU A 28 -7.36 3.82 12.28
C LEU A 28 -8.84 4.22 12.24
N ARG A 29 -9.31 4.86 11.16
CA ARG A 29 -10.73 5.18 10.97
C ARG A 29 -11.57 3.90 10.83
N VAL A 30 -11.12 2.92 10.04
CA VAL A 30 -11.78 1.60 9.93
C VAL A 30 -11.91 0.95 11.31
N LEU A 31 -10.84 0.93 12.09
CA LEU A 31 -10.85 0.34 13.43
C LEU A 31 -11.78 1.09 14.39
N ARG A 32 -11.80 2.42 14.33
CA ARG A 32 -12.67 3.23 15.18
C ARG A 32 -14.15 3.01 14.85
N VAL A 33 -14.50 2.87 13.57
CA VAL A 33 -15.87 2.52 13.16
C VAL A 33 -16.22 1.07 13.55
N ALA A 34 -15.31 0.13 13.34
CA ALA A 34 -15.55 -1.28 13.70
C ALA A 34 -15.65 -1.50 15.22
N PHE A 35 -14.94 -0.73 16.02
CA PHE A 35 -14.81 -0.89 17.48
C PHE A 35 -14.93 0.47 18.20
N PRO A 36 -16.12 1.05 18.22
CA PRO A 36 -16.32 2.45 18.66
C PRO A 36 -15.97 2.69 20.15
N SER A 37 -16.07 1.67 20.98
CA SER A 37 -15.84 1.77 22.43
C SER A 37 -14.47 1.28 22.89
N ASP A 38 -13.73 0.55 22.02
CA ASP A 38 -12.45 -0.03 22.42
C ASP A 38 -11.34 1.03 22.43
N ARG A 39 -10.37 0.87 23.32
CA ARG A 39 -9.17 1.71 23.36
C ARG A 39 -8.21 1.27 22.25
N ILE A 40 -7.76 2.18 21.40
CA ILE A 40 -6.75 1.91 20.37
C ILE A 40 -5.41 2.47 20.87
N VAL A 41 -4.37 1.65 20.86
CA VAL A 41 -3.01 2.10 21.18
C VAL A 41 -2.11 1.85 19.97
N PHE A 42 -1.67 2.94 19.35
CA PHE A 42 -0.81 2.92 18.15
C PHE A 42 0.66 3.11 18.54
N ARG A 43 1.49 2.13 18.22
CA ARG A 43 2.91 2.09 18.55
C ARG A 43 3.75 2.11 17.29
N ALA A 44 4.57 3.16 17.13
CA ALA A 44 5.45 3.33 15.99
C ALA A 44 6.66 4.22 16.35
N ARG A 45 7.56 4.42 15.39
CA ARG A 45 8.69 5.36 15.57
C ARG A 45 8.19 6.77 15.88
N ALA A 46 8.93 7.53 16.69
CA ALA A 46 8.55 8.86 17.14
C ALA A 46 8.18 9.81 15.99
N GLY A 47 8.98 9.85 14.91
CA GLY A 47 8.70 10.69 13.74
C GLY A 47 7.42 10.30 13.02
N HIS A 48 7.12 9.00 12.90
CA HIS A 48 5.86 8.54 12.31
C HIS A 48 4.65 8.89 13.18
N VAL A 49 4.75 8.70 14.50
CA VAL A 49 3.71 9.12 15.47
C VAL A 49 3.45 10.62 15.38
N ALA A 50 4.50 11.44 15.33
CA ALA A 50 4.37 12.89 15.24
C ALA A 50 3.61 13.35 13.97
N ASN A 51 3.81 12.64 12.85
CA ASN A 51 3.12 12.93 11.59
C ASN A 51 1.68 12.38 11.54
N LEU A 52 1.40 11.23 12.19
CA LEU A 52 0.09 10.58 12.13
C LEU A 52 -0.91 11.19 13.12
N LYS A 53 -0.47 11.46 14.36
CA LYS A 53 -1.34 11.93 15.45
C LYS A 53 -2.21 13.13 15.10
N PRO A 54 -1.71 14.22 14.46
CA PRO A 54 -2.54 15.36 14.10
C PRO A 54 -3.58 15.03 13.00
N ARG A 55 -3.35 14.01 12.17
CA ARG A 55 -4.23 13.63 11.05
C ARG A 55 -5.49 12.88 11.53
N VAL A 56 -5.44 12.30 12.71
CA VAL A 56 -6.53 11.55 13.35
C VAL A 56 -6.96 12.15 14.67
N ALA A 57 -6.70 13.43 14.88
CA ALA A 57 -7.05 14.15 16.11
C ALA A 57 -8.57 14.23 16.34
N ASP A 58 -9.36 14.08 15.27
CA ASP A 58 -10.81 13.97 15.30
C ASP A 58 -11.32 12.63 15.84
N LEU A 59 -10.47 11.59 15.87
CA LEU A 59 -10.81 10.27 16.38
C LEU A 59 -10.50 10.18 17.89
N GLY A 60 -11.53 10.08 18.72
CA GLY A 60 -11.36 9.86 20.14
C GLY A 60 -10.85 8.45 20.47
N GLY A 61 -10.26 8.29 21.67
CA GLY A 61 -9.87 6.98 22.23
C GLY A 61 -8.69 6.30 21.51
N ILE A 62 -7.80 7.09 20.89
CA ILE A 62 -6.54 6.63 20.32
C ILE A 62 -5.38 7.20 21.14
N ASP A 63 -4.57 6.32 21.70
CA ASP A 63 -3.31 6.66 22.34
C ASP A 63 -2.14 6.35 21.42
N PHE A 64 -1.10 7.18 21.49
CA PHE A 64 0.10 7.05 20.68
C PHE A 64 1.31 6.83 21.59
N GLU A 65 2.07 5.77 21.33
CA GLU A 65 3.29 5.44 22.06
C GLU A 65 4.46 5.36 21.05
N ALA A 66 5.53 6.09 21.32
CA ALA A 66 6.74 6.00 20.51
C ALA A 66 7.50 4.70 20.84
N CYS A 67 7.89 3.96 19.81
CA CYS A 67 8.77 2.81 19.90
C CYS A 67 10.07 3.11 19.16
N GLU A 68 11.19 3.11 19.87
CA GLU A 68 12.49 3.29 19.23
C GLU A 68 12.87 2.05 18.41
N PRO A 69 13.46 2.25 17.22
CA PRO A 69 13.92 1.14 16.41
C PRO A 69 15.06 0.41 17.13
N PHE A 70 14.98 -0.92 17.14
CA PHE A 70 16.09 -1.73 17.64
C PHE A 70 17.29 -1.59 16.72
N THR A 71 18.42 -1.21 17.29
CA THR A 71 19.72 -1.20 16.62
C THR A 71 20.45 -2.50 16.95
N PRO A 72 20.66 -3.41 15.96
CA PRO A 72 21.40 -4.62 16.21
C PRO A 72 22.83 -4.32 16.70
N PRO A 73 23.37 -5.10 17.65
CA PRO A 73 24.71 -4.91 18.16
C PRO A 73 25.77 -5.18 17.07
N PHE A 74 27.00 -4.75 17.32
CA PHE A 74 28.18 -4.98 16.45
C PHE A 74 28.05 -4.38 15.04
N GLY A 75 27.27 -3.31 14.84
CA GLY A 75 27.10 -2.67 13.53
C GLY A 75 26.37 -3.53 12.50
N LEU A 76 25.69 -4.61 12.91
CA LEU A 76 24.87 -5.42 12.03
C LEU A 76 23.69 -4.59 11.52
N SER A 77 23.48 -4.58 10.20
CA SER A 77 22.27 -3.99 9.62
C SER A 77 21.10 -4.98 9.69
N SER A 78 19.87 -4.45 9.65
CA SER A 78 18.66 -5.28 9.53
C SER A 78 18.61 -6.09 8.21
N HIS A 79 19.39 -5.73 7.22
CA HIS A 79 19.56 -6.48 5.97
C HIS A 79 20.48 -7.70 6.11
N ASN A 80 21.28 -7.76 7.18
CA ASN A 80 22.03 -8.96 7.52
C ASN A 80 21.07 -9.98 8.16
N PRO A 81 21.09 -11.27 7.79
CA PRO A 81 20.17 -12.29 8.33
C PRO A 81 20.14 -12.35 9.87
N LEU A 82 21.31 -12.24 10.53
CA LEU A 82 21.39 -12.25 11.99
C LEU A 82 20.82 -10.94 12.57
N GLY A 83 21.18 -9.78 11.98
CA GLY A 83 20.65 -8.48 12.39
C GLY A 83 19.13 -8.40 12.23
N GLY A 84 18.59 -8.88 11.12
CA GLY A 84 17.15 -8.97 10.86
C GLY A 84 16.44 -9.89 11.86
N TRP A 85 17.03 -11.05 12.16
CA TRP A 85 16.49 -11.95 13.17
C TRP A 85 16.48 -11.34 14.58
N LEU A 86 17.57 -10.69 14.99
CA LEU A 86 17.65 -10.00 16.28
C LEU A 86 16.63 -8.87 16.40
N ALA A 87 16.46 -8.08 15.33
CA ALA A 87 15.46 -7.02 15.27
C ALA A 87 14.03 -7.59 15.43
N ALA A 88 13.70 -8.67 14.71
CA ALA A 88 12.40 -9.30 14.81
C ALA A 88 12.14 -9.91 16.20
N GLN A 89 13.15 -10.49 16.86
CA GLN A 89 13.04 -10.95 18.25
C GLN A 89 12.80 -9.80 19.22
N ASN A 90 13.43 -8.65 19.00
CA ASN A 90 13.16 -7.46 19.79
C ASN A 90 11.73 -6.94 19.60
N CYS A 91 11.25 -6.87 18.34
CA CYS A 91 9.85 -6.51 18.05
C CYS A 91 8.88 -7.46 18.77
N ARG A 92 9.13 -8.77 18.73
CA ARG A 92 8.33 -9.76 19.46
C ARG A 92 8.28 -9.46 20.97
N ARG A 93 9.44 -9.22 21.61
CA ARG A 93 9.51 -8.89 23.06
C ARG A 93 8.77 -7.58 23.38
N THR A 94 8.88 -6.57 22.51
CA THR A 94 8.14 -5.32 22.64
C THR A 94 6.63 -5.55 22.59
N MET A 95 6.17 -6.38 21.64
CA MET A 95 4.75 -6.76 21.56
C MET A 95 4.31 -7.56 22.79
N GLU A 96 5.08 -8.56 23.23
CA GLU A 96 4.81 -9.35 24.44
C GLU A 96 4.62 -8.43 25.65
N GLY A 97 5.57 -7.54 25.93
CA GLY A 97 5.49 -6.61 27.05
C GLY A 97 4.31 -5.64 26.96
N ALA A 98 3.96 -5.21 25.75
CA ALA A 98 2.83 -4.29 25.54
C ALA A 98 1.46 -4.95 25.73
N VAL A 99 1.33 -6.26 25.48
CA VAL A 99 0.03 -6.96 25.50
C VAL A 99 -0.16 -7.85 26.72
N GLN A 100 0.89 -8.15 27.47
CA GLN A 100 0.83 -9.05 28.61
C GLN A 100 -0.11 -8.52 29.70
N GLY A 101 -1.05 -9.38 30.14
CA GLY A 101 -2.00 -9.05 31.21
C GLY A 101 -3.10 -8.07 30.81
N ARG A 102 -3.20 -7.68 29.54
CA ARG A 102 -4.24 -6.74 29.06
C ARG A 102 -5.41 -7.48 28.39
N PRO A 103 -6.65 -7.02 28.57
CA PRO A 103 -7.80 -7.56 27.86
C PRO A 103 -7.79 -7.09 26.41
N LEU A 104 -7.13 -7.86 25.53
CA LEU A 104 -7.05 -7.50 24.13
C LEU A 104 -8.30 -7.90 23.34
N ARG A 105 -8.74 -7.00 22.47
CA ARG A 105 -9.66 -7.31 21.35
C ARG A 105 -8.88 -7.91 20.20
N LEU A 106 -7.77 -7.28 19.85
CA LEU A 106 -6.97 -7.53 18.65
C LEU A 106 -5.57 -6.95 18.81
N ALA A 107 -4.57 -7.61 18.29
CA ALA A 107 -3.29 -7.01 17.94
C ALA A 107 -3.14 -6.90 16.42
N ALA A 108 -2.49 -5.84 15.92
CA ALA A 108 -2.15 -5.76 14.50
C ALA A 108 -0.71 -5.29 14.30
N LEU A 109 -0.02 -5.95 13.37
CA LEU A 109 1.32 -5.61 12.91
C LEU A 109 1.20 -4.98 11.51
N LEU A 110 1.50 -3.68 11.42
CA LEU A 110 1.28 -2.86 10.22
C LEU A 110 2.49 -2.91 9.28
N GLY A 111 2.78 -4.09 8.81
CA GLY A 111 3.91 -4.40 7.93
C GLY A 111 4.67 -5.61 8.44
N VAL A 112 4.97 -6.54 7.54
CA VAL A 112 5.59 -7.80 7.88
C VAL A 112 6.64 -8.19 6.85
N ASP A 113 7.84 -8.50 7.33
CA ASP A 113 8.88 -9.20 6.58
C ASP A 113 8.96 -10.67 7.01
N GLY A 114 9.85 -11.44 6.40
CA GLY A 114 9.98 -12.87 6.71
C GLY A 114 10.47 -13.15 8.13
N ASN A 115 11.29 -12.29 8.72
CA ASN A 115 11.77 -12.44 10.09
C ASN A 115 10.63 -12.16 11.10
N LEU A 116 9.82 -11.11 10.86
CA LEU A 116 8.62 -10.82 11.67
C LEU A 116 7.56 -11.90 11.52
N TYR A 117 7.37 -12.45 10.31
CA TYR A 117 6.49 -13.59 10.09
C TYR A 117 6.89 -14.78 10.97
N ALA A 118 8.18 -15.12 11.01
CA ALA A 118 8.69 -16.22 11.81
C ALA A 118 8.68 -15.92 13.32
N ALA A 119 9.18 -14.76 13.73
CA ALA A 119 9.35 -14.41 15.14
C ALA A 119 8.05 -14.06 15.85
N VAL A 120 7.15 -13.36 15.18
CA VAL A 120 5.87 -12.89 15.74
C VAL A 120 4.73 -13.80 15.31
N GLY A 121 4.49 -13.92 14.00
CA GLY A 121 3.33 -14.61 13.45
C GLY A 121 3.26 -16.07 13.90
N ARG A 122 4.32 -16.85 13.68
CA ARG A 122 4.37 -18.27 14.04
C ARG A 122 4.40 -18.53 15.55
N GLN A 123 4.78 -17.55 16.36
CA GLN A 123 4.91 -17.69 17.81
C GLN A 123 3.77 -17.00 18.58
N TRP A 124 2.83 -16.36 17.90
CA TRP A 124 1.81 -15.50 18.54
C TRP A 124 0.99 -16.22 19.62
N SER A 125 0.62 -17.48 19.39
CA SER A 125 -0.15 -18.25 20.38
C SER A 125 0.57 -18.47 21.72
N LYS A 126 1.89 -18.24 21.77
CA LYS A 126 2.68 -18.25 23.02
C LYS A 126 2.68 -16.88 23.72
N VAL A 127 2.30 -15.81 22.99
CA VAL A 127 2.28 -14.44 23.48
C VAL A 127 0.89 -14.05 23.97
N SER A 128 -0.14 -14.38 23.19
CA SER A 128 -1.53 -14.01 23.46
C SER A 128 -2.51 -14.98 22.82
N SER A 129 -3.69 -15.11 23.43
CA SER A 129 -4.83 -15.82 22.84
C SER A 129 -5.67 -14.89 21.93
N ALA A 130 -5.45 -13.57 21.97
CA ALA A 130 -6.16 -12.62 21.12
C ALA A 130 -5.78 -12.77 19.64
N PRO A 131 -6.65 -12.43 18.70
CA PRO A 131 -6.31 -12.40 17.28
C PRO A 131 -5.11 -11.48 16.99
N LEU A 132 -4.25 -11.91 16.03
CA LEU A 132 -3.21 -11.08 15.43
C LEU A 132 -3.49 -10.90 13.95
N HIS A 133 -3.56 -9.67 13.50
CA HIS A 133 -3.60 -9.32 12.08
C HIS A 133 -2.23 -8.80 11.64
N MET A 134 -1.69 -9.38 10.56
CA MET A 134 -0.41 -8.99 9.97
C MET A 134 -0.68 -8.45 8.57
N ILE A 135 -0.38 -7.16 8.34
CA ILE A 135 -0.72 -6.48 7.10
C ILE A 135 0.40 -6.60 6.08
N LEU A 136 0.05 -7.09 4.89
CA LEU A 136 0.96 -7.23 3.75
C LEU A 136 0.88 -5.97 2.87
N HIS A 137 1.87 -5.10 2.96
CA HIS A 137 1.99 -3.95 2.05
C HIS A 137 2.73 -4.34 0.76
N GLY A 138 4.06 -4.19 0.72
CA GLY A 138 4.87 -4.43 -0.48
C GLY A 138 5.99 -5.46 -0.28
N GLN A 139 6.23 -5.89 0.96
CA GLN A 139 7.39 -6.71 1.32
C GLN A 139 7.41 -8.07 0.61
N LEU A 140 6.24 -8.65 0.33
CA LEU A 140 6.16 -9.91 -0.41
C LEU A 140 6.51 -9.70 -1.88
N GLY A 141 5.98 -8.66 -2.51
CA GLY A 141 6.33 -8.29 -3.90
C GLY A 141 7.82 -8.03 -4.06
N ASP A 142 8.42 -7.27 -3.14
CA ASP A 142 9.86 -7.05 -3.13
C ASP A 142 10.64 -8.38 -3.00
N ALA A 143 10.21 -9.29 -2.12
CA ALA A 143 10.83 -10.60 -1.95
C ALA A 143 10.69 -11.50 -3.19
N MET A 144 9.67 -11.29 -4.03
CA MET A 144 9.48 -12.04 -5.28
C MET A 144 10.44 -11.61 -6.39
N ILE A 145 10.89 -10.35 -6.40
CA ILE A 145 11.81 -9.82 -7.42
C ILE A 145 13.26 -9.74 -6.93
N TRP A 146 13.48 -9.40 -5.68
CA TRP A 146 14.82 -9.15 -5.11
C TRP A 146 15.28 -10.29 -4.19
N ARG A 147 15.31 -11.52 -4.72
CA ARG A 147 15.77 -12.68 -3.93
C ARG A 147 17.27 -12.62 -3.67
N SER A 148 17.66 -12.66 -2.40
CA SER A 148 19.06 -12.68 -2.01
C SER A 148 19.80 -13.90 -2.58
N ARG A 149 21.07 -13.72 -2.97
CA ARG A 149 21.98 -14.82 -3.31
C ARG A 149 22.46 -15.58 -2.07
N ASN A 150 22.42 -14.95 -0.90
CA ASN A 150 22.75 -15.61 0.36
C ASN A 150 21.63 -16.58 0.75
N PRO A 151 21.91 -17.90 0.90
CA PRO A 151 20.89 -18.90 1.18
C PRO A 151 20.19 -18.68 2.55
N ILE A 152 20.88 -18.16 3.55
CA ILE A 152 20.29 -17.86 4.87
C ILE A 152 19.31 -16.68 4.75
N ALA A 153 19.72 -15.60 4.09
CA ALA A 153 18.83 -14.46 3.84
C ALA A 153 17.60 -14.88 3.01
N ARG A 154 17.79 -15.77 2.03
CA ARG A 154 16.71 -16.30 1.19
C ARG A 154 15.75 -17.22 1.99
N ALA A 155 16.27 -18.01 2.92
CA ALA A 155 15.44 -18.84 3.79
C ALA A 155 14.59 -18.04 4.78
N THR A 156 15.03 -16.82 5.11
CA THR A 156 14.33 -15.91 6.05
C THR A 156 13.53 -14.81 5.34
N ASP A 157 13.51 -14.75 4.00
CA ASP A 157 12.66 -13.81 3.27
C ASP A 157 11.18 -14.19 3.35
N LEU A 158 10.29 -13.22 3.12
CA LEU A 158 8.85 -13.45 3.24
C LEU A 158 8.33 -14.44 2.19
N ALA A 159 8.91 -14.47 0.99
CA ALA A 159 8.54 -15.41 -0.06
C ALA A 159 8.82 -16.87 0.32
N SER A 160 9.82 -17.11 1.18
CA SER A 160 10.11 -18.44 1.74
C SER A 160 9.26 -18.73 2.98
N GLN A 161 9.08 -17.74 3.85
CA GLN A 161 8.36 -17.92 5.11
C GLN A 161 6.86 -18.10 4.93
N ILE A 162 6.25 -17.54 3.89
CA ILE A 162 4.80 -17.58 3.67
C ILE A 162 4.24 -18.99 3.45
N HIS A 163 5.10 -19.95 3.10
CA HIS A 163 4.74 -21.37 2.97
C HIS A 163 4.51 -22.07 4.32
N HIS A 164 4.95 -21.47 5.42
CA HIS A 164 4.75 -22.03 6.76
C HIS A 164 3.39 -21.63 7.33
N SER A 165 2.71 -22.58 7.97
CA SER A 165 1.43 -22.35 8.62
C SER A 165 1.55 -21.39 9.80
N LEU A 166 0.53 -20.59 9.99
CA LEU A 166 0.35 -19.71 11.14
C LEU A 166 -0.69 -20.31 12.12
N PRO A 167 -0.64 -19.95 13.42
CA PRO A 167 -1.70 -20.28 14.37
C PRO A 167 -3.07 -19.80 13.87
N ALA A 168 -4.15 -20.46 14.24
CA ALA A 168 -5.51 -20.10 13.80
C ALA A 168 -5.92 -18.67 14.19
N SER A 169 -5.37 -18.16 15.30
CA SER A 169 -5.57 -16.77 15.76
C SER A 169 -4.80 -15.73 14.93
N VAL A 170 -3.94 -16.12 14.00
CA VAL A 170 -3.18 -15.19 13.16
C VAL A 170 -3.77 -15.13 11.77
N LYS A 171 -4.01 -13.91 11.25
CA LYS A 171 -4.45 -13.66 9.88
C LYS A 171 -3.46 -12.76 9.16
N LEU A 172 -3.16 -13.10 7.91
CA LEU A 172 -2.46 -12.22 6.98
C LEU A 172 -3.49 -11.44 6.17
N LEU A 173 -3.45 -10.12 6.27
CA LEU A 173 -4.32 -9.25 5.51
C LEU A 173 -3.65 -8.85 4.20
N ALA A 174 -4.10 -9.45 3.11
CA ALA A 174 -3.80 -9.00 1.77
C ALA A 174 -4.69 -7.79 1.45
N LEU A 175 -4.09 -6.70 1.01
CA LEU A 175 -4.80 -5.42 0.78
C LEU A 175 -5.55 -5.35 -0.55
N GLU A 176 -5.52 -6.43 -1.34
CA GLU A 176 -6.30 -6.60 -2.56
C GLU A 176 -6.69 -8.07 -2.75
N LEU A 177 -7.83 -8.32 -3.41
CA LEU A 177 -8.29 -9.67 -3.72
C LEU A 177 -7.26 -10.41 -4.59
N GLY A 178 -6.76 -9.77 -5.66
CA GLY A 178 -5.75 -10.36 -6.55
C GLY A 178 -4.46 -10.75 -5.81
N VAL A 179 -4.05 -9.98 -4.79
CA VAL A 179 -2.90 -10.33 -3.92
C VAL A 179 -3.19 -11.59 -3.12
N LYS A 180 -4.39 -11.72 -2.54
CA LYS A 180 -4.78 -12.96 -1.83
C LYS A 180 -4.77 -14.17 -2.76
N GLU A 181 -5.29 -14.04 -3.98
CA GLU A 181 -5.33 -15.10 -4.98
C GLU A 181 -3.92 -15.53 -5.40
N ALA A 182 -3.03 -14.55 -5.66
CA ALA A 182 -1.62 -14.83 -5.96
C ALA A 182 -0.92 -15.57 -4.81
N ILE A 183 -1.19 -15.21 -3.56
CA ILE A 183 -0.64 -15.91 -2.40
C ILE A 183 -1.22 -17.31 -2.27
N ALA A 184 -2.51 -17.50 -2.56
CA ALA A 184 -3.13 -18.82 -2.49
C ALA A 184 -2.52 -19.81 -3.50
N GLU A 185 -2.08 -19.33 -4.66
CA GLU A 185 -1.33 -20.15 -5.62
C GLU A 185 0.12 -20.38 -5.19
N LEU A 186 0.79 -19.34 -4.68
CA LEU A 186 2.17 -19.43 -4.21
C LEU A 186 2.30 -20.36 -3.01
N ALA A 187 1.38 -20.28 -2.05
CA ALA A 187 1.40 -20.99 -0.78
C ALA A 187 0.03 -21.63 -0.46
N PRO A 188 -0.41 -22.66 -1.20
CA PRO A 188 -1.78 -23.21 -1.13
C PRO A 188 -2.15 -23.80 0.24
N ASN A 189 -1.16 -24.13 1.05
CA ASN A 189 -1.37 -24.63 2.41
C ASN A 189 -1.52 -23.53 3.46
N ASN A 190 -1.27 -22.26 3.10
CA ASN A 190 -1.43 -21.15 4.04
C ASN A 190 -2.88 -20.65 4.04
N ARG A 191 -3.69 -21.18 4.97
CA ARG A 191 -5.11 -20.83 5.14
C ARG A 191 -5.35 -19.54 5.93
N SER A 192 -4.28 -18.84 6.33
CA SER A 192 -4.38 -17.63 7.16
C SER A 192 -4.61 -16.35 6.37
N VAL A 193 -4.54 -16.38 5.03
CA VAL A 193 -4.65 -15.19 4.19
C VAL A 193 -6.11 -14.79 3.99
N VAL A 194 -6.42 -13.56 4.36
CA VAL A 194 -7.75 -12.93 4.16
C VAL A 194 -7.59 -11.61 3.45
N THR A 195 -8.64 -11.10 2.83
CA THR A 195 -8.61 -9.80 2.16
C THR A 195 -9.18 -8.71 3.06
N LEU A 196 -8.44 -7.62 3.19
CA LEU A 196 -8.96 -6.30 3.56
C LEU A 196 -8.60 -5.37 2.39
N GLU A 197 -9.58 -4.93 1.60
CA GLU A 197 -9.29 -4.01 0.50
C GLU A 197 -8.59 -2.75 1.05
N HIS A 198 -7.59 -2.24 0.32
CA HIS A 198 -6.79 -1.10 0.78
C HIS A 198 -7.70 0.10 1.08
N PRO A 199 -7.77 0.59 2.33
CA PRO A 199 -8.53 1.78 2.65
C PRO A 199 -8.05 2.98 1.83
N ILE A 200 -8.97 3.85 1.46
CA ILE A 200 -8.67 5.01 0.61
C ILE A 200 -8.95 6.29 1.39
N LEU A 201 -7.98 7.19 1.41
CA LEU A 201 -8.08 8.50 2.06
C LEU A 201 -9.04 9.40 1.27
N VAL A 202 -10.31 9.42 1.69
CA VAL A 202 -11.39 10.16 1.00
C VAL A 202 -11.50 11.60 1.48
N SER A 203 -11.15 11.87 2.74
CA SER A 203 -11.33 13.18 3.39
C SER A 203 -10.58 14.34 2.70
N GLU A 204 -9.53 14.06 1.94
CA GLU A 204 -8.73 15.06 1.25
C GLU A 204 -9.15 15.29 -0.21
N TRP A 205 -10.12 14.55 -0.75
CA TRP A 205 -10.47 14.60 -2.16
C TRP A 205 -11.76 15.38 -2.41
N SER A 206 -11.70 16.24 -3.40
CA SER A 206 -12.87 16.96 -3.91
C SER A 206 -13.66 16.11 -4.91
N GLU A 207 -14.75 16.68 -5.40
CA GLU A 207 -15.49 16.16 -6.54
C GLU A 207 -14.61 16.02 -7.79
N GLU A 208 -15.11 15.31 -8.76
CA GLU A 208 -14.47 15.07 -10.04
C GLU A 208 -13.98 16.37 -10.69
N SER A 209 -12.71 16.42 -11.11
CA SER A 209 -12.19 17.52 -11.91
C SER A 209 -12.44 17.21 -13.39
N PRO A 210 -13.03 18.17 -14.15
CA PRO A 210 -13.15 18.01 -15.60
C PRO A 210 -11.75 17.87 -16.23
N PRO A 211 -11.67 17.27 -17.43
CA PRO A 211 -10.42 17.22 -18.18
C PRO A 211 -9.83 18.61 -18.40
N ALA A 212 -8.49 18.70 -18.47
CA ALA A 212 -7.80 19.95 -18.68
C ALA A 212 -8.28 20.65 -19.97
N GLY A 213 -8.64 21.94 -19.83
CA GLY A 213 -9.25 22.71 -20.92
C GLY A 213 -8.25 23.27 -21.97
N ASP A 214 -6.91 23.01 -21.78
CA ASP A 214 -5.84 23.52 -22.65
C ASP A 214 -5.61 22.70 -23.94
N GLY A 215 -6.45 21.72 -24.20
CA GLY A 215 -6.41 20.89 -25.41
C GLY A 215 -5.48 19.67 -25.31
N LYS A 216 -4.53 19.63 -24.37
CA LYS A 216 -3.61 18.48 -24.18
C LYS A 216 -4.14 17.50 -23.16
N LEU A 217 -3.97 16.20 -23.41
CA LEU A 217 -4.18 15.17 -22.39
C LEU A 217 -2.94 15.04 -21.52
N LYS A 218 -3.11 15.19 -20.21
CA LYS A 218 -2.04 15.10 -19.22
C LYS A 218 -1.96 13.70 -18.65
N VAL A 219 -0.87 13.00 -18.98
CA VAL A 219 -0.58 11.64 -18.54
C VAL A 219 0.51 11.70 -17.47
N ALA A 220 0.23 11.22 -16.25
CA ALA A 220 1.18 11.33 -15.17
C ALA A 220 1.57 9.98 -14.53
N PHE A 221 2.84 9.89 -14.16
CA PHE A 221 3.36 8.90 -13.23
C PHE A 221 3.25 9.45 -11.80
N LEU A 222 2.74 8.65 -10.86
CA LEU A 222 2.53 9.06 -9.48
C LEU A 222 3.49 8.40 -8.48
N GLY A 223 3.88 9.15 -7.46
CA GLY A 223 4.60 8.66 -6.29
C GLY A 223 6.11 8.57 -6.50
N ASN A 224 6.75 7.59 -5.88
CA ASN A 224 8.20 7.45 -5.92
C ASN A 224 8.65 6.93 -7.29
N ALA A 225 9.37 7.77 -8.03
CA ALA A 225 9.91 7.47 -9.36
C ALA A 225 11.11 6.54 -9.23
N ARG A 226 10.88 5.21 -9.19
CA ARG A 226 11.88 4.16 -9.10
C ARG A 226 11.69 3.09 -10.16
N ARG A 227 12.76 2.36 -10.50
CA ARG A 227 12.73 1.31 -11.53
C ARG A 227 11.71 0.21 -11.21
N SER A 228 11.61 -0.23 -9.96
CA SER A 228 10.65 -1.25 -9.54
C SER A 228 9.18 -0.85 -9.74
N LYS A 229 8.89 0.46 -9.87
CA LYS A 229 7.56 0.99 -10.20
C LYS A 229 7.38 1.28 -11.70
N GLY A 230 8.34 0.90 -12.55
CA GLY A 230 8.27 1.11 -13.99
C GLY A 230 8.54 2.54 -14.45
N PHE A 231 9.19 3.38 -13.61
CA PHE A 231 9.46 4.77 -14.00
C PHE A 231 10.35 4.88 -15.25
N GLU A 232 11.28 3.94 -15.46
CA GLU A 232 12.10 3.87 -16.66
C GLU A 232 11.24 3.69 -17.92
N VAL A 233 10.22 2.83 -17.86
CA VAL A 233 9.26 2.63 -18.97
C VAL A 233 8.51 3.92 -19.25
N PHE A 234 8.03 4.62 -18.21
CA PHE A 234 7.32 5.90 -18.36
C PHE A 234 8.20 7.01 -18.92
N ALA A 235 9.46 7.11 -18.48
CA ALA A 235 10.40 8.10 -19.02
C ALA A 235 10.73 7.84 -20.50
N ASN A 236 10.92 6.55 -20.88
CA ASN A 236 11.13 6.15 -22.26
C ASN A 236 9.88 6.43 -23.12
N LEU A 237 8.68 6.16 -22.62
CA LEU A 237 7.42 6.48 -23.29
C LEU A 237 7.32 7.98 -23.59
N ALA A 238 7.57 8.84 -22.60
CA ALA A 238 7.55 10.30 -22.77
C ALA A 238 8.58 10.77 -23.80
N ARG A 239 9.79 10.18 -23.78
CA ARG A 239 10.88 10.54 -24.69
C ARG A 239 10.60 10.11 -26.12
N SER A 240 9.95 8.97 -26.34
CA SER A 240 9.65 8.45 -27.68
C SER A 240 8.35 8.98 -28.26
N SER A 241 7.55 9.71 -27.50
CA SER A 241 6.29 10.28 -27.97
C SER A 241 6.55 11.52 -28.83
N GLU A 242 6.05 11.49 -30.08
CA GLU A 242 6.07 12.63 -31.02
C GLU A 242 4.73 13.42 -30.98
N ARG A 243 3.90 13.17 -29.97
CA ARG A 243 2.55 13.72 -29.81
C ARG A 243 2.57 15.08 -29.12
N ASP A 244 2.20 16.15 -29.80
CA ASP A 244 2.13 17.51 -29.23
C ASP A 244 0.84 17.72 -28.42
N ASP A 245 -0.18 16.88 -28.60
CA ASP A 245 -1.46 16.90 -27.86
C ASP A 245 -1.43 16.09 -26.58
N LEU A 246 -0.29 15.45 -26.23
CA LEU A 246 -0.03 14.79 -24.96
C LEU A 246 0.99 15.59 -24.14
N GLN A 247 0.81 15.57 -22.83
CA GLN A 247 1.75 16.14 -21.88
C GLN A 247 2.08 15.08 -20.80
N PHE A 248 3.36 14.79 -20.62
CA PHE A 248 3.82 13.82 -19.64
C PHE A 248 4.34 14.51 -18.38
N GLU A 249 3.91 14.03 -17.20
CA GLU A 249 4.31 14.57 -15.91
C GLU A 249 4.71 13.46 -14.94
N SER A 250 5.64 13.76 -14.03
CA SER A 250 5.91 12.90 -12.88
C SER A 250 5.60 13.66 -11.59
N ILE A 251 4.66 13.15 -10.81
CA ILE A 251 4.21 13.76 -9.56
C ILE A 251 4.71 12.90 -8.39
N GLY A 252 5.80 13.32 -7.77
CA GLY A 252 6.41 12.60 -6.67
C GLY A 252 7.93 12.79 -6.56
N VAL A 253 8.58 11.83 -5.93
CA VAL A 253 10.00 11.91 -5.55
C VAL A 253 10.85 11.01 -6.44
N ALA A 254 11.98 11.53 -6.93
CA ALA A 254 12.98 10.76 -7.66
C ALA A 254 13.72 9.80 -6.70
N ALA A 255 13.84 8.54 -7.09
CA ALA A 255 14.71 7.59 -6.40
C ALA A 255 16.12 7.59 -7.03
N PRO A 256 17.19 7.33 -6.24
CA PRO A 256 18.55 7.34 -6.76
C PRO A 256 18.80 6.36 -7.93
N ASP A 257 18.04 5.27 -8.00
CA ASP A 257 18.14 4.27 -9.07
C ASP A 257 17.64 4.74 -10.44
N THR A 258 17.08 5.96 -10.50
CA THR A 258 16.57 6.59 -11.73
C THR A 258 17.32 7.88 -12.12
N ASP A 259 18.41 8.24 -11.43
CA ASP A 259 19.18 9.47 -11.66
C ASP A 259 19.82 9.55 -13.05
N HIS A 260 20.05 8.40 -13.68
CA HIS A 260 20.63 8.29 -15.03
C HIS A 260 19.62 8.45 -16.15
N LEU A 261 18.32 8.50 -15.85
CA LEU A 261 17.28 8.59 -16.86
C LEU A 261 17.12 10.03 -17.38
N ASP A 262 16.98 10.15 -18.69
CA ASP A 262 16.60 11.41 -19.31
C ASP A 262 15.11 11.67 -19.09
N VAL A 263 14.82 12.73 -18.34
CA VAL A 263 13.48 13.19 -18.00
C VAL A 263 13.19 14.59 -18.56
N SER A 264 13.98 15.03 -19.56
CA SER A 264 13.87 16.38 -20.14
C SER A 264 12.50 16.62 -20.81
N MET A 265 11.88 15.56 -21.34
CA MET A 265 10.57 15.60 -22.02
C MET A 265 9.39 15.69 -21.06
N LEU A 266 9.60 15.50 -19.75
CA LEU A 266 8.53 15.65 -18.77
C LEU A 266 8.29 17.13 -18.48
N ALA A 267 7.05 17.58 -18.66
CA ALA A 267 6.61 18.95 -18.31
C ALA A 267 6.76 19.20 -16.80
N ARG A 268 6.53 18.18 -15.98
CA ARG A 268 6.88 18.13 -14.56
C ARG A 268 7.80 16.95 -14.31
N ARG A 269 8.99 17.23 -13.80
CA ARG A 269 9.98 16.20 -13.43
C ARG A 269 9.78 15.73 -11.99
N PRO A 270 10.18 14.49 -11.62
CA PRO A 270 10.14 14.06 -10.24
C PRO A 270 11.06 14.95 -9.39
N SER A 271 10.60 15.29 -8.18
CA SER A 271 11.36 16.16 -7.26
C SER A 271 12.42 15.36 -6.50
N ARG A 272 13.50 16.01 -6.08
CA ARG A 272 14.49 15.41 -5.14
C ARG A 272 13.99 15.42 -3.69
N THR A 273 13.00 16.26 -3.39
CA THR A 273 12.39 16.37 -2.07
C THR A 273 10.90 16.07 -2.16
N ALA A 274 10.34 15.51 -1.08
CA ALA A 274 8.91 15.25 -1.03
C ALA A 274 8.12 16.55 -1.15
N MET A 275 7.10 16.55 -1.98
CA MET A 275 6.12 17.63 -2.08
C MET A 275 5.29 17.71 -0.80
N SER A 276 4.74 18.88 -0.48
CA SER A 276 3.69 18.96 0.52
C SER A 276 2.48 18.11 0.06
N ARG A 277 1.70 17.59 1.01
CA ARG A 277 0.50 16.81 0.65
C ARG A 277 -0.45 17.64 -0.21
N ARG A 278 -0.61 18.91 0.10
CA ARG A 278 -1.46 19.84 -0.67
C ARG A 278 -0.98 19.96 -2.12
N ASP A 279 0.31 20.26 -2.33
CA ASP A 279 0.86 20.43 -3.68
C ASP A 279 0.76 19.13 -4.49
N TYR A 280 0.95 17.97 -3.83
CA TYR A 280 0.75 16.67 -4.45
C TYR A 280 -0.70 16.49 -4.93
N LEU A 281 -1.68 16.74 -4.06
CA LEU A 281 -3.10 16.62 -4.39
C LEU A 281 -3.50 17.58 -5.51
N ASP A 282 -3.03 18.83 -5.48
CA ASP A 282 -3.32 19.82 -6.51
C ASP A 282 -2.73 19.39 -7.86
N ALA A 283 -1.52 18.83 -7.86
CA ALA A 283 -0.91 18.28 -9.07
C ALA A 283 -1.69 17.07 -9.62
N VAL A 284 -2.15 16.15 -8.75
CA VAL A 284 -2.96 14.99 -9.18
C VAL A 284 -4.33 15.41 -9.71
N ARG A 285 -4.93 16.48 -9.18
CA ARG A 285 -6.18 17.04 -9.73
C ARG A 285 -6.01 17.56 -11.15
N ALA A 286 -4.86 18.13 -11.46
CA ALA A 286 -4.57 18.79 -12.73
C ALA A 286 -4.27 17.85 -13.90
N ILE A 287 -4.13 16.52 -13.67
CA ILE A 287 -3.91 15.54 -14.73
C ILE A 287 -5.20 14.88 -15.20
N ASP A 288 -5.14 14.19 -16.35
CA ASP A 288 -6.28 13.47 -16.93
C ASP A 288 -6.18 11.97 -16.73
N LEU A 289 -4.98 11.40 -16.86
CA LEU A 289 -4.69 9.96 -16.82
C LEU A 289 -3.49 9.67 -15.92
N VAL A 290 -3.58 8.58 -15.18
CA VAL A 290 -2.45 8.04 -14.41
C VAL A 290 -1.85 6.86 -15.14
N CYS A 291 -0.54 6.92 -15.44
CA CYS A 291 0.21 5.82 -16.01
C CYS A 291 0.89 5.01 -14.91
N LEU A 292 0.51 3.72 -14.79
CA LEU A 292 1.03 2.78 -13.80
C LEU A 292 1.69 1.59 -14.50
N PRO A 293 2.91 1.73 -15.07
CA PRO A 293 3.64 0.64 -15.71
C PRO A 293 4.31 -0.24 -14.65
N LEU A 294 3.51 -0.72 -13.69
CA LEU A 294 3.95 -1.46 -12.53
C LEU A 294 4.42 -2.85 -12.94
N HIS A 295 5.59 -3.27 -12.47
CA HIS A 295 6.14 -4.59 -12.77
C HIS A 295 5.19 -5.70 -12.27
N SER A 296 4.57 -6.45 -13.18
CA SER A 296 3.49 -7.41 -12.89
C SER A 296 3.88 -8.39 -11.78
N ARG A 297 5.06 -9.01 -11.86
CA ARG A 297 5.51 -10.00 -10.86
C ARG A 297 5.59 -9.47 -9.43
N ALA A 298 5.90 -8.19 -9.23
CA ALA A 298 5.90 -7.58 -7.91
C ALA A 298 4.49 -7.22 -7.47
N TYR A 299 3.72 -6.67 -8.39
CA TYR A 299 2.39 -6.13 -8.10
C TYR A 299 1.26 -7.15 -8.12
N ASP A 300 1.54 -8.40 -8.47
CA ASP A 300 0.69 -9.53 -8.11
C ASP A 300 0.66 -9.77 -6.58
N PHE A 301 1.70 -9.32 -5.86
CA PHE A 301 1.85 -9.51 -4.40
C PHE A 301 1.89 -8.20 -3.59
N THR A 302 1.57 -7.08 -4.22
CA THR A 302 1.67 -5.74 -3.61
C THR A 302 0.46 -4.89 -3.95
N ALA A 303 -0.20 -4.34 -2.94
CA ALA A 303 -1.19 -3.29 -3.15
C ALA A 303 -0.50 -1.97 -3.54
N SER A 304 -1.08 -1.26 -4.49
CA SER A 304 -0.50 -0.01 -4.99
C SER A 304 -1.12 1.22 -4.31
N GLY A 305 -0.34 1.93 -3.50
CA GLY A 305 -0.76 3.22 -2.94
C GLY A 305 -1.03 4.28 -4.02
N THR A 306 -0.31 4.24 -5.16
CA THR A 306 -0.56 5.15 -6.29
C THR A 306 -1.88 4.82 -7.01
N PHE A 307 -2.29 3.56 -7.01
CA PHE A 307 -3.65 3.20 -7.45
C PHE A 307 -4.70 3.77 -6.49
N ALA A 308 -4.49 3.66 -5.17
CA ALA A 308 -5.38 4.26 -4.19
C ALA A 308 -5.50 5.79 -4.37
N ASP A 309 -4.40 6.49 -4.65
CA ASP A 309 -4.42 7.92 -4.97
C ASP A 309 -5.20 8.21 -6.27
N ALA A 310 -5.04 7.39 -7.31
CA ALA A 310 -5.79 7.53 -8.57
C ALA A 310 -7.30 7.33 -8.36
N VAL A 311 -7.69 6.31 -7.58
CA VAL A 311 -9.10 6.05 -7.22
C VAL A 311 -9.66 7.21 -6.40
N SER A 312 -8.93 7.72 -5.40
CA SER A 312 -9.34 8.87 -4.61
C SER A 312 -9.62 10.09 -5.48
N ALA A 313 -8.77 10.34 -6.47
CA ALA A 313 -8.87 11.47 -7.38
C ALA A 313 -9.79 11.22 -8.60
N LEU A 314 -10.39 10.03 -8.70
CA LEU A 314 -11.20 9.61 -9.85
C LEU A 314 -10.47 9.76 -11.19
N LYS A 315 -9.16 9.43 -11.22
CA LYS A 315 -8.33 9.51 -12.41
C LYS A 315 -8.23 8.16 -13.10
N PRO A 316 -8.71 8.03 -14.36
CA PRO A 316 -8.56 6.82 -15.15
C PRO A 316 -7.09 6.41 -15.35
N LEU A 317 -6.88 5.13 -15.65
CA LEU A 317 -5.55 4.52 -15.69
C LEU A 317 -5.12 4.15 -17.10
N ILE A 318 -3.81 4.17 -17.32
CA ILE A 318 -3.12 3.32 -18.29
C ILE A 318 -2.17 2.46 -17.45
N ALA A 319 -2.38 1.16 -17.40
CA ALA A 319 -1.62 0.30 -16.48
C ALA A 319 -1.24 -1.03 -17.11
N PHE A 320 -0.11 -1.60 -16.68
CA PHE A 320 0.18 -3.00 -16.99
C PHE A 320 -0.82 -3.90 -16.27
N ARG A 321 -1.35 -4.87 -17.01
CA ARG A 321 -2.23 -5.89 -16.48
C ARG A 321 -1.52 -6.71 -15.39
N ASN A 322 -2.19 -6.91 -14.29
CA ASN A 322 -1.79 -7.79 -13.20
C ASN A 322 -3.04 -8.31 -12.48
N ARG A 323 -2.88 -9.29 -11.60
CA ARG A 323 -4.01 -9.93 -10.89
C ARG A 323 -4.88 -8.95 -10.11
N THR A 324 -4.29 -7.92 -9.53
CA THR A 324 -5.03 -6.89 -8.80
C THR A 324 -5.96 -6.13 -9.74
N PHE A 325 -5.47 -5.67 -10.89
CA PHE A 325 -6.30 -4.96 -11.86
C PHE A 325 -7.34 -5.86 -12.51
N ASP A 326 -7.01 -7.14 -12.78
CA ASP A 326 -7.99 -8.11 -13.28
C ASP A 326 -9.15 -8.32 -12.30
N ALA A 327 -8.85 -8.49 -11.01
CA ALA A 327 -9.87 -8.63 -9.97
C ALA A 327 -10.72 -7.35 -9.82
N ILE A 328 -10.12 -6.17 -9.94
CA ILE A 328 -10.81 -4.88 -9.90
C ILE A 328 -11.75 -4.74 -11.09
N VAL A 329 -11.27 -4.99 -12.31
CA VAL A 329 -12.10 -4.89 -13.52
C VAL A 329 -13.22 -5.92 -13.50
N ALA A 330 -12.98 -7.13 -13.04
CA ALA A 330 -14.00 -8.16 -12.90
C ALA A 330 -15.11 -7.75 -11.91
N LYS A 331 -14.77 -7.02 -10.85
CA LYS A 331 -15.71 -6.62 -9.80
C LYS A 331 -16.46 -5.31 -10.10
N TYR A 332 -15.77 -4.32 -10.68
CA TYR A 332 -16.28 -2.95 -10.80
C TYR A 332 -16.43 -2.46 -12.23
N GLY A 333 -15.92 -3.19 -13.22
CA GLY A 333 -15.79 -2.73 -14.60
C GLY A 333 -14.48 -2.01 -14.91
N PRO A 334 -14.29 -1.57 -16.16
CA PRO A 334 -13.04 -0.94 -16.58
C PRO A 334 -12.80 0.40 -15.85
N VAL A 335 -11.53 0.67 -15.53
CA VAL A 335 -11.07 1.90 -14.85
C VAL A 335 -10.07 2.69 -15.69
N GLY A 336 -9.93 2.32 -16.97
CA GLY A 336 -8.99 2.83 -17.95
C GLY A 336 -8.53 1.72 -18.87
N TRP A 337 -7.36 1.86 -19.46
CA TRP A 337 -6.75 0.85 -20.33
C TRP A 337 -5.77 -0.04 -19.54
N LEU A 338 -5.92 -1.34 -19.70
CA LEU A 338 -4.95 -2.33 -19.23
C LEU A 338 -4.20 -2.92 -20.44
N VAL A 339 -2.88 -2.88 -20.38
CA VAL A 339 -1.97 -3.35 -21.46
C VAL A 339 -1.09 -4.48 -20.95
N GLU A 340 -0.69 -5.40 -21.85
CA GLU A 340 0.07 -6.60 -21.50
C GLU A 340 1.59 -6.38 -21.54
N SER A 341 2.05 -5.35 -22.27
CA SER A 341 3.48 -5.14 -22.53
C SER A 341 3.84 -3.67 -22.75
N GLU A 342 5.13 -3.37 -22.66
CA GLU A 342 5.66 -2.07 -23.05
C GLU A 342 5.32 -1.70 -24.49
N ALA A 343 5.42 -2.66 -25.43
CA ALA A 343 5.08 -2.41 -26.82
C ALA A 343 3.62 -2.00 -27.00
N GLU A 344 2.70 -2.66 -26.29
CA GLU A 344 1.28 -2.29 -26.30
C GLU A 344 1.03 -0.94 -25.64
N LEU A 345 1.73 -0.63 -24.54
CA LEU A 345 1.66 0.68 -23.89
C LEU A 345 2.09 1.80 -24.85
N PHE A 346 3.21 1.62 -25.55
CA PHE A 346 3.73 2.59 -26.50
C PHE A 346 2.79 2.75 -27.71
N TYR A 347 2.26 1.63 -28.23
CA TYR A 347 1.27 1.65 -29.31
C TYR A 347 0.00 2.38 -28.87
N LEU A 348 -0.57 2.05 -27.71
CA LEU A 348 -1.75 2.71 -27.15
C LEU A 348 -1.55 4.23 -27.06
N VAL A 349 -0.43 4.66 -26.48
CA VAL A 349 -0.16 6.10 -26.30
C VAL A 349 0.09 6.80 -27.63
N SER A 350 0.75 6.15 -28.59
CA SER A 350 0.97 6.73 -29.95
C SER A 350 -0.33 6.90 -30.74
N THR A 351 -1.33 6.07 -30.48
CA THR A 351 -2.64 6.08 -31.16
C THR A 351 -3.78 6.60 -30.30
N LEU A 352 -3.46 7.10 -29.09
CA LEU A 352 -4.47 7.58 -28.13
C LEU A 352 -5.30 8.71 -28.75
N ASP A 353 -6.60 8.46 -28.91
CA ASP A 353 -7.54 9.44 -29.39
C ASP A 353 -8.22 10.12 -28.20
N ARG A 354 -8.18 11.47 -28.21
CA ARG A 354 -8.80 12.29 -27.17
C ARG A 354 -10.32 12.10 -27.11
N ASP A 355 -10.98 12.02 -28.25
CA ASP A 355 -12.44 11.88 -28.29
C ASP A 355 -12.86 10.49 -27.78
N ALA A 356 -12.11 9.46 -28.13
CA ALA A 356 -12.31 8.12 -27.59
C ALA A 356 -12.09 8.09 -26.05
N PHE A 357 -11.05 8.78 -25.55
CA PHE A 357 -10.85 8.95 -24.10
C PHE A 357 -12.04 9.65 -23.44
N LEU A 358 -12.48 10.79 -24.00
CA LEU A 358 -13.60 11.55 -23.45
C LEU A 358 -14.92 10.75 -23.47
N ALA A 359 -15.14 9.94 -24.49
CA ALA A 359 -16.30 9.06 -24.60
C ALA A 359 -16.29 7.92 -23.53
N ALA A 360 -15.14 7.32 -23.26
CA ALA A 360 -15.01 6.24 -22.30
C ALA A 360 -14.88 6.70 -20.84
N ARG A 361 -14.37 7.91 -20.62
CA ARG A 361 -14.08 8.47 -19.29
C ARG A 361 -15.26 8.43 -18.30
N PRO A 362 -16.51 8.76 -18.66
CA PRO A 362 -17.63 8.74 -17.73
C PRO A 362 -17.86 7.37 -17.08
N GLU A 363 -17.73 6.28 -17.86
CA GLU A 363 -17.83 4.91 -17.34
C GLU A 363 -16.71 4.61 -16.37
N TRP A 364 -15.46 4.92 -16.73
CA TRP A 364 -14.29 4.68 -15.87
C TRP A 364 -14.37 5.45 -14.56
N VAL A 365 -14.81 6.71 -14.61
CA VAL A 365 -15.00 7.55 -13.42
C VAL A 365 -16.12 7.00 -12.54
N ALA A 366 -17.20 6.50 -13.12
CA ALA A 366 -18.27 5.86 -12.35
C ALA A 366 -17.77 4.60 -11.62
N ASN A 367 -16.94 3.77 -12.29
CA ASN A 367 -16.35 2.58 -11.71
C ASN A 367 -15.33 2.94 -10.61
N LEU A 368 -14.47 3.96 -10.83
CA LEU A 368 -13.55 4.47 -9.81
C LEU A 368 -14.30 5.01 -8.58
N ARG A 369 -15.44 5.69 -8.79
CA ARG A 369 -16.32 6.16 -7.71
C ARG A 369 -16.91 4.99 -6.92
N ALA A 370 -17.35 3.93 -7.59
CA ALA A 370 -17.83 2.72 -6.92
C ALA A 370 -16.74 2.05 -6.07
N ILE A 371 -15.50 1.96 -6.56
CA ILE A 371 -14.34 1.47 -5.79
C ILE A 371 -14.10 2.37 -4.58
N ARG A 372 -14.08 3.69 -4.75
CA ARG A 372 -13.86 4.68 -3.69
C ARG A 372 -14.88 4.52 -2.57
N GLU A 373 -16.16 4.42 -2.92
CA GLU A 373 -17.24 4.23 -1.94
C GLU A 373 -17.12 2.89 -1.21
N ALA A 374 -16.81 1.80 -1.90
CA ALA A 374 -16.64 0.48 -1.29
C ALA A 374 -15.46 0.40 -0.31
N ARG A 375 -14.48 1.31 -0.45
CA ARG A 375 -13.26 1.35 0.38
C ARG A 375 -13.28 2.42 1.48
N ARG A 376 -14.41 3.04 1.71
CA ARG A 376 -14.60 3.93 2.87
C ARG A 376 -14.46 3.16 4.19
N PRO A 377 -13.99 3.80 5.25
CA PRO A 377 -13.88 3.19 6.58
C PRO A 377 -15.16 2.49 7.04
N GLU A 378 -16.33 3.11 6.81
CA GLU A 378 -17.63 2.58 7.22
C GLU A 378 -17.96 1.27 6.50
N MET A 379 -17.64 1.18 5.20
CA MET A 379 -17.88 -0.01 4.39
C MET A 379 -16.93 -1.15 4.75
N LEU A 380 -15.66 -0.83 5.00
CA LEU A 380 -14.64 -1.82 5.37
C LEU A 380 -14.82 -2.33 6.80
N ALA A 381 -15.32 -1.50 7.71
CA ALA A 381 -15.47 -1.83 9.13
C ALA A 381 -16.40 -3.03 9.37
N ALA A 382 -17.49 -3.16 8.59
CA ALA A 382 -18.42 -4.29 8.70
C ALA A 382 -17.72 -5.63 8.40
N GLY A 383 -16.98 -5.70 7.31
CA GLY A 383 -16.16 -6.88 6.96
C GLY A 383 -15.06 -7.14 7.98
N TYR A 384 -14.41 -6.08 8.46
CA TYR A 384 -13.33 -6.18 9.44
C TYR A 384 -13.80 -6.75 10.78
N SER A 385 -14.98 -6.32 11.27
CA SER A 385 -15.58 -6.85 12.51
C SER A 385 -15.79 -8.37 12.43
N THR A 386 -16.20 -8.87 11.27
CA THR A 386 -16.39 -10.31 11.02
C THR A 386 -15.04 -11.07 11.08
N LEU A 387 -13.95 -10.48 10.58
CA LEU A 387 -12.61 -11.09 10.65
C LEU A 387 -12.10 -11.24 12.10
N VAL A 388 -12.56 -10.41 13.02
CA VAL A 388 -12.17 -10.44 14.45
C VAL A 388 -13.08 -11.36 15.27
N GLY A 389 -14.15 -11.91 14.68
CA GLY A 389 -15.05 -12.87 15.36
C GLY A 389 -16.11 -12.19 16.22
N ARG A 390 -16.70 -11.12 15.74
CA ARG A 390 -17.94 -10.53 16.27
C ARG A 390 -19.17 -11.22 15.70
#